data_eee944ee3c599e81805db044c02bc48b
#
_entry.id   eee944ee3c599e81805db044c02bc48b
#
_cell.length_a   1.000
_cell.length_b   1.000
_cell.length_c   1.000
_cell.angle_alpha   90.00
_cell.angle_beta   90.00
_cell.angle_gamma   90.00
#
_symmetry.space_group_name_H-M   'P 1'
#
loop_
_entity.id
_entity.type
_entity.pdbx_description
1 polymer ?
#
loop_
_entity_poly.entity_id
_entity_poly.type
_entity_poly.pdbx_seq_one_letter_code
_entity_poly.pdbx_strand_id
1 'polypeptide(L)'
;MLVLASDVAAQPTRPILVLGDSISAAYGLSLEQGWVALLESRLENEDRPYHTVNASISGDTSAGGLRRLPALLETHEPRIVIIELGGNDGLRGYPVGQLRDNLIAMIELSEAAGATALVVPMEI
;
A
#
# COMPACT_ATOMS: atom_id res chain seq x y z
N MET A 1 30.04 28.02 -28.94
CA MET A 1 29.43 26.69 -28.85
C MET A 1 28.47 26.68 -27.65
N LEU A 2 27.18 26.65 -27.97
CA LEU A 2 26.15 26.61 -26.92
C LEU A 2 26.02 25.19 -26.44
N VAL A 3 26.44 24.91 -25.18
CA VAL A 3 26.14 23.65 -24.52
C VAL A 3 24.74 23.80 -23.92
N LEU A 4 23.75 23.25 -24.63
CA LEU A 4 22.43 23.08 -24.03
C LEU A 4 22.60 22.01 -22.92
N ALA A 5 22.60 22.45 -21.65
CA ALA A 5 22.39 21.53 -20.56
C ALA A 5 20.98 20.94 -20.75
N SER A 6 20.89 19.69 -21.14
CA SER A 6 19.63 18.98 -21.10
C SER A 6 19.21 18.91 -19.63
N ASP A 7 18.13 19.61 -19.27
CA ASP A 7 17.45 19.37 -18.01
C ASP A 7 17.06 17.89 -17.98
N VAL A 8 17.82 17.12 -17.21
CA VAL A 8 17.41 15.76 -16.91
C VAL A 8 16.20 15.90 -15.99
N ALA A 9 15.02 15.88 -16.58
CA ALA A 9 13.80 15.82 -15.80
C ALA A 9 13.89 14.61 -14.87
N ALA A 10 13.66 14.84 -13.57
CA ALA A 10 13.57 13.75 -12.61
C ALA A 10 12.58 12.72 -13.17
N GLN A 11 12.99 11.44 -13.20
CA GLN A 11 12.10 10.35 -13.61
C GLN A 11 10.86 10.36 -12.72
N PRO A 12 9.66 10.29 -13.29
CA PRO A 12 8.45 10.22 -12.47
C PRO A 12 8.50 8.98 -11.56
N THR A 13 8.19 9.19 -10.30
CA THR A 13 8.12 8.09 -9.34
C THR A 13 6.87 7.25 -9.57
N ARG A 14 6.94 5.96 -9.25
CA ARG A 14 5.84 5.01 -9.39
C ARG A 14 5.13 4.82 -8.06
N PRO A 15 3.78 4.73 -8.04
CA PRO A 15 3.06 4.59 -6.78
C PRO A 15 3.22 3.21 -6.16
N ILE A 16 3.43 3.20 -4.84
CA ILE A 16 3.24 2.05 -3.97
C ILE A 16 1.97 2.31 -3.19
N LEU A 17 0.93 1.55 -3.47
CA LEU A 17 -0.34 1.66 -2.76
C LEU A 17 -0.25 0.85 -1.46
N VAL A 18 -0.50 1.50 -0.34
CA VAL A 18 -0.59 0.82 0.96
C VAL A 18 -2.06 0.70 1.34
N LEU A 19 -2.53 -0.53 1.41
CA LEU A 19 -3.90 -0.88 1.80
C LEU A 19 -3.84 -1.57 3.16
N GLY A 20 -4.11 -0.82 4.20
CA GLY A 20 -3.96 -1.30 5.57
C GLY A 20 -5.01 -0.77 6.53
N ASP A 21 -4.78 -1.05 7.79
CA ASP A 21 -5.65 -0.64 8.91
C ASP A 21 -4.98 0.43 9.79
N SER A 22 -5.28 0.43 11.09
CA SER A 22 -4.74 1.40 12.04
C SER A 22 -3.22 1.39 12.15
N ILE A 23 -2.57 0.25 11.92
CA ILE A 23 -1.11 0.13 11.97
C ILE A 23 -0.49 0.97 10.86
N SER A 24 -1.02 0.88 9.66
CA SER A 24 -0.53 1.63 8.49
C SER A 24 -1.06 3.07 8.46
N ALA A 25 -2.22 3.32 9.06
CA ALA A 25 -2.80 4.67 9.19
C ALA A 25 -2.11 5.53 10.25
N ALA A 26 -1.12 4.99 10.97
CA ALA A 26 -0.43 5.66 12.07
C ALA A 26 -1.34 6.07 13.24
N TYR A 27 -2.35 5.27 13.53
CA TYR A 27 -3.29 5.53 14.64
C TYR A 27 -2.54 5.65 15.98
N GLY A 28 -2.76 6.76 16.68
CA GLY A 28 -2.11 7.04 17.96
C GLY A 28 -0.69 7.57 17.86
N LEU A 29 -0.16 7.76 16.65
CA LEU A 29 1.16 8.32 16.37
C LEU A 29 1.03 9.59 15.55
N SER A 30 2.08 10.43 15.52
CA SER A 30 2.16 11.46 14.49
C SER A 30 2.36 10.80 13.13
N LEU A 31 1.89 11.42 12.05
CA LEU A 31 2.00 10.86 10.70
C LEU A 31 3.45 10.53 10.32
N GLU A 32 4.40 11.35 10.76
CA GLU A 32 5.83 11.16 10.46
C GLU A 32 6.44 9.95 11.20
N GLN A 33 5.77 9.42 12.23
CA GLN A 33 6.23 8.27 13.00
C GLN A 33 5.68 6.94 12.49
N GLY A 34 4.70 6.96 11.60
CA GLY A 34 4.14 5.75 11.01
C GLY A 34 5.13 5.08 10.04
N TRP A 35 5.01 3.76 9.89
CA TRP A 35 5.93 3.01 9.05
C TRP A 35 5.86 3.42 7.56
N VAL A 36 4.68 3.87 7.09
CA VAL A 36 4.53 4.31 5.69
C VAL A 36 5.34 5.59 5.44
N ALA A 37 5.30 6.53 6.37
CA ALA A 37 6.10 7.75 6.28
C ALA A 37 7.60 7.45 6.35
N LEU A 38 8.00 6.49 7.17
CA LEU A 38 9.39 6.03 7.25
C LEU A 38 9.83 5.36 5.95
N LEU A 39 8.97 4.58 5.33
CA LEU A 39 9.23 3.99 4.01
C LEU A 39 9.42 5.08 2.95
N GLU A 40 8.53 6.07 2.92
CA GLU A 40 8.63 7.20 1.99
C GLU A 40 9.96 7.93 2.12
N SER A 41 10.38 8.24 3.36
CA SER A 41 11.66 8.88 3.63
C SER A 41 12.83 8.03 3.16
N ARG A 42 12.77 6.72 3.36
CA ARG A 42 13.82 5.81 2.92
C ARG A 42 13.93 5.74 1.41
N LEU A 43 12.80 5.71 0.73
CA LEU A 43 12.76 5.71 -0.75
C LEU A 43 13.40 6.99 -1.30
N GLU A 44 13.07 8.14 -0.72
CA GLU A 44 13.67 9.42 -1.09
C GLU A 44 15.18 9.45 -0.82
N ASN A 45 15.61 9.04 0.37
CA ASN A 45 17.01 9.03 0.76
C ASN A 45 17.87 8.08 -0.07
N GLU A 46 17.30 7.01 -0.59
CA GLU A 46 17.97 6.02 -1.44
C GLU A 46 17.77 6.29 -2.94
N ASP A 47 17.18 7.42 -3.30
CA ASP A 47 16.89 7.81 -4.69
C ASP A 47 16.11 6.72 -5.47
N ARG A 48 15.18 6.03 -4.79
CA ARG A 48 14.34 5.03 -5.41
C ARG A 48 13.19 5.67 -6.18
N PRO A 49 12.85 5.17 -7.38
CA PRO A 49 11.84 5.79 -8.22
C PRO A 49 10.41 5.40 -7.80
N TYR A 50 10.11 5.48 -6.51
CA TYR A 50 8.81 5.12 -5.94
C TYR A 50 8.35 6.18 -4.95
N HIS A 51 7.03 6.31 -4.83
CA HIS A 51 6.41 7.09 -3.76
C HIS A 51 5.23 6.30 -3.17
N THR A 52 4.91 6.55 -1.92
CA THR A 52 3.81 5.84 -1.24
C THR A 52 2.50 6.60 -1.38
N VAL A 53 1.42 5.84 -1.53
CA VAL A 53 0.03 6.32 -1.43
C VAL A 53 -0.60 5.52 -0.31
N ASN A 54 -0.82 6.15 0.83
CA ASN A 54 -1.37 5.47 2.00
C ASN A 54 -2.91 5.55 1.98
N ALA A 55 -3.54 4.45 1.61
CA ALA A 55 -5.00 4.31 1.58
C ALA A 55 -5.51 3.51 2.78
N SER A 56 -4.78 3.52 3.89
CA SER A 56 -5.14 2.75 5.09
C SER A 56 -6.24 3.43 5.87
N ILE A 57 -7.13 2.62 6.46
CA ILE A 57 -8.26 3.10 7.27
C ILE A 57 -8.24 2.34 8.60
N SER A 58 -8.22 3.09 9.72
CA SER A 58 -8.30 2.50 11.05
C SER A 58 -9.56 1.65 11.20
N GLY A 59 -9.40 0.44 11.73
CA GLY A 59 -10.50 -0.50 11.96
C GLY A 59 -10.90 -1.31 10.74
N ASP A 60 -10.27 -1.11 9.58
CA ASP A 60 -10.65 -1.83 8.37
C ASP A 60 -10.34 -3.33 8.45
N THR A 61 -11.19 -4.10 7.80
CA THR A 61 -11.07 -5.55 7.68
C THR A 61 -10.60 -5.91 6.27
N SER A 62 -10.28 -7.20 6.07
CA SER A 62 -9.96 -7.70 4.72
C SER A 62 -11.11 -7.49 3.73
N ALA A 63 -12.36 -7.66 4.17
CA ALA A 63 -13.52 -7.41 3.32
C ALA A 63 -13.64 -5.93 2.94
N GLY A 64 -13.38 -5.02 3.87
CA GLY A 64 -13.36 -3.58 3.62
C GLY A 64 -12.30 -3.19 2.62
N GLY A 65 -11.08 -3.71 2.79
CA GLY A 65 -9.97 -3.49 1.86
C GLY A 65 -10.29 -4.00 0.45
N LEU A 66 -10.84 -5.19 0.36
CA LEU A 66 -11.24 -5.79 -0.91
C LEU A 66 -12.28 -4.92 -1.66
N ARG A 67 -13.25 -4.36 -0.93
CA ARG A 67 -14.25 -3.48 -1.54
C ARG A 67 -13.67 -2.20 -2.10
N ARG A 68 -12.65 -1.64 -1.43
CA ARG A 68 -12.02 -0.37 -1.84
C ARG A 68 -10.98 -0.52 -2.93
N LEU A 69 -10.38 -1.70 -3.02
CA LEU A 69 -9.21 -1.92 -3.88
C LEU A 69 -9.44 -1.63 -5.36
N PRO A 70 -10.54 -2.05 -6.01
CA PRO A 70 -10.71 -1.80 -7.44
C PRO A 70 -10.63 -0.33 -7.82
N ALA A 71 -11.31 0.55 -7.08
CA ALA A 71 -11.28 1.98 -7.35
C ALA A 71 -9.89 2.59 -7.12
N LEU A 72 -9.17 2.11 -6.11
CA LEU A 72 -7.81 2.56 -5.81
C LEU A 72 -6.82 2.13 -6.90
N LEU A 73 -6.96 0.92 -7.43
CA LEU A 73 -6.13 0.45 -8.54
C LEU A 73 -6.37 1.29 -9.81
N GLU A 74 -7.61 1.63 -10.09
CA GLU A 74 -7.96 2.47 -11.23
C GLU A 74 -7.43 3.89 -11.08
N THR A 75 -7.57 4.48 -9.90
CA THR A 75 -7.16 5.86 -9.62
C THR A 75 -5.64 6.03 -9.61
N HIS A 76 -4.93 5.12 -8.97
CA HIS A 76 -3.49 5.29 -8.69
C HIS A 76 -2.57 4.52 -9.61
N GLU A 77 -3.07 3.50 -10.30
CA GLU A 77 -2.28 2.64 -11.18
C GLU A 77 -0.96 2.20 -10.52
N PRO A 78 -1.01 1.59 -9.32
CA PRO A 78 0.19 1.31 -8.56
C PRO A 78 1.07 0.27 -9.21
N ARG A 79 2.36 0.36 -8.95
CA ARG A 79 3.33 -0.66 -9.35
C ARG A 79 3.43 -1.78 -8.32
N ILE A 80 3.22 -1.42 -7.06
CA ILE A 80 3.26 -2.34 -5.91
C ILE A 80 2.04 -2.03 -5.05
N VAL A 81 1.39 -3.08 -4.56
CA VAL A 81 0.31 -2.98 -3.56
C VAL A 81 0.78 -3.70 -2.30
N ILE A 82 0.90 -2.98 -1.22
CA ILE A 82 1.21 -3.56 0.09
C ILE A 82 -0.10 -3.73 0.86
N ILE A 83 -0.40 -4.96 1.24
CA ILE A 83 -1.64 -5.32 1.96
C ILE A 83 -1.28 -5.64 3.41
N GLU A 84 -1.76 -4.81 4.33
CA GLU A 84 -1.57 -5.00 5.77
C GLU A 84 -2.96 -5.02 6.43
N LEU A 85 -3.66 -6.16 6.31
CA LEU A 85 -5.02 -6.38 6.79
C LEU A 85 -5.15 -7.77 7.41
N GLY A 86 -6.12 -7.92 8.30
CA GLY A 86 -6.43 -9.20 8.92
C GLY A 86 -6.54 -9.14 10.45
N GLY A 87 -5.87 -8.18 11.10
CA GLY A 87 -5.93 -8.03 12.55
C GLY A 87 -7.35 -7.75 13.06
N ASN A 88 -8.09 -6.89 12.36
CA ASN A 88 -9.48 -6.57 12.72
C ASN A 88 -10.44 -7.73 12.41
N ASP A 89 -10.17 -8.53 11.39
CA ASP A 89 -10.90 -9.76 11.13
C ASP A 89 -10.78 -10.70 12.34
N GLY A 90 -9.56 -10.88 12.85
CA GLY A 90 -9.29 -11.68 14.04
C GLY A 90 -9.95 -11.14 15.30
N LEU A 91 -9.86 -9.84 15.54
CA LEU A 91 -10.48 -9.20 16.70
C LEU A 91 -12.01 -9.34 16.70
N ARG A 92 -12.63 -9.36 15.53
CA ARG A 92 -14.07 -9.52 15.35
C ARG A 92 -14.52 -10.98 15.30
N GLY A 93 -13.58 -11.93 15.36
CA GLY A 93 -13.87 -13.35 15.30
C GLY A 93 -14.36 -13.85 13.94
N TYR A 94 -13.99 -13.17 12.86
CA TYR A 94 -14.36 -13.60 11.52
C TYR A 94 -13.58 -14.87 11.11
N PRO A 95 -14.20 -15.75 10.30
CA PRO A 95 -13.54 -17.00 9.92
C PRO A 95 -12.23 -16.77 9.17
N VAL A 96 -11.19 -17.54 9.53
CA VAL A 96 -9.87 -17.46 8.88
C VAL A 96 -9.95 -17.78 7.38
N GLY A 97 -10.82 -18.71 6.98
CA GLY A 97 -11.04 -19.03 5.57
C GLY A 97 -11.54 -17.85 4.76
N GLN A 98 -12.39 -17.01 5.34
CA GLN A 98 -12.88 -15.80 4.69
C GLN A 98 -11.77 -14.75 4.54
N LEU A 99 -10.93 -14.57 5.56
CA LEU A 99 -9.75 -13.72 5.49
C LEU A 99 -8.82 -14.16 4.36
N ARG A 100 -8.54 -15.46 4.30
CA ARG A 100 -7.70 -16.04 3.25
C ARG A 100 -8.26 -15.75 1.86
N ASP A 101 -9.55 -15.99 1.65
CA ASP A 101 -10.19 -15.77 0.36
C ASP A 101 -10.15 -14.30 -0.05
N ASN A 102 -10.36 -13.39 0.90
CA ASN A 102 -10.27 -11.95 0.66
C ASN A 102 -8.85 -11.51 0.28
N LEU A 103 -7.84 -12.03 0.96
CA LEU A 103 -6.43 -11.75 0.65
C LEU A 103 -6.06 -12.26 -0.73
N ILE A 104 -6.47 -13.48 -1.08
CA ILE A 104 -6.23 -14.05 -2.41
C ILE A 104 -6.88 -13.18 -3.49
N ALA A 105 -8.12 -12.77 -3.28
CA ALA A 105 -8.84 -11.91 -4.23
C ALA A 105 -8.12 -10.56 -4.42
N MET A 106 -7.60 -9.96 -3.35
CA MET A 106 -6.84 -8.72 -3.44
C MET A 106 -5.51 -8.89 -4.19
N ILE A 107 -4.82 -10.01 -3.99
CA ILE A 107 -3.61 -10.34 -4.74
C ILE A 107 -3.94 -10.46 -6.23
N GLU A 108 -4.97 -11.22 -6.57
CA GLU A 108 -5.38 -11.42 -7.96
C GLU A 108 -5.79 -10.13 -8.66
N LEU A 109 -6.55 -9.27 -7.99
CA LEU A 109 -6.93 -7.95 -8.51
C LEU A 109 -5.71 -7.06 -8.75
N SER A 110 -4.77 -7.05 -7.82
CA SER A 110 -3.54 -6.26 -7.93
C SER A 110 -2.70 -6.72 -9.12
N GLU A 111 -2.49 -8.03 -9.25
CA GLU A 111 -1.73 -8.62 -10.35
C GLU A 111 -2.41 -8.40 -11.71
N ALA A 112 -3.72 -8.53 -11.78
CA ALA A 112 -4.50 -8.25 -12.99
C ALA A 112 -4.38 -6.78 -13.43
N ALA A 113 -4.15 -5.87 -12.49
CA ALA A 113 -3.91 -4.45 -12.75
C ALA A 113 -2.44 -4.12 -13.05
N GLY A 114 -1.57 -5.13 -13.13
CA GLY A 114 -0.15 -4.96 -13.43
C GLY A 114 0.73 -4.64 -12.23
N ALA A 115 0.21 -4.76 -11.01
CA ALA A 115 0.96 -4.52 -9.78
C ALA A 115 1.55 -5.80 -9.18
N THR A 116 2.62 -5.66 -8.44
CA THR A 116 3.11 -6.72 -7.56
C THR A 116 2.44 -6.57 -6.20
N ALA A 117 1.84 -7.64 -5.70
CA ALA A 117 1.22 -7.63 -4.38
C ALA A 117 2.18 -8.16 -3.32
N LEU A 118 2.31 -7.43 -2.22
CA LEU A 118 3.06 -7.82 -1.04
C LEU A 118 2.08 -7.87 0.15
N VAL A 119 1.97 -9.03 0.78
CA VAL A 119 1.15 -9.20 1.98
C VAL A 119 2.06 -9.16 3.19
N VAL A 120 1.75 -8.25 4.12
CA VAL A 120 2.47 -8.16 5.39
C VAL A 120 1.93 -9.24 6.33
N PRO A 121 2.76 -10.20 6.76
CA PRO A 121 2.29 -11.22 7.69
C PRO A 121 1.95 -10.61 9.04
N MET A 122 0.90 -11.13 9.66
CA MET A 122 0.53 -10.77 11.02
C MET A 122 0.70 -11.97 11.93
N GLU A 123 1.44 -11.80 13.01
CA GLU A 123 1.44 -12.74 14.11
C GLU A 123 0.33 -12.37 15.08
N ILE A 124 -0.52 -13.31 15.34
CA ILE A 124 -1.61 -13.14 16.31
C ILE A 124 -1.20 -13.82 17.62
#